data_017ac7d3bac1eb05f102963e5e58bd21
#
_entry.id   017ac7d3bac1eb05f102963e5e58bd21
#
_cell.length_a   1.000
_cell.length_b   1.000
_cell.length_c   1.000
_cell.angle_alpha   90.00
_cell.angle_beta   90.00
_cell.angle_gamma   90.00
#
_symmetry.space_group_name_H-M   'P 1'
#
loop_
_entity.id
_entity.type
_entity.pdbx_description
1 polymer ?
#
loop_
_entity_poly.entity_id
_entity_poly.type
_entity_poly.pdbx_seq_one_letter_code
_entity_poly.pdbx_strand_id
1 'polypeptide(L)'
;MQKEKAPIGLYFLLIAVMASWGFNVTMTKVLVSYFPTVTMTSFRIFTAAITVIIILFITKKLRLPTKREFGLIFLASIFNIVIHHFFLSNGLKLTTGTNAGLILGSAPIVVAIFSVVFLRERIGAWRALGFLAGIFGVSLVVLSNGTGISGISLGDIDIFIAMASQAFSFIIIKKLAGSMDTGLMTGYMLFLGSVMLFGLSRFMEP
;
A
#
# COMPACT_ATOMS: atom_id res chain seq x y z
N MET A 1 -1.40 -15.42 31.06
CA MET A 1 -0.57 -14.70 30.07
C MET A 1 -0.66 -13.20 30.38
N GLN A 2 0.38 -12.65 31.04
CA GLN A 2 0.49 -11.20 31.22
C GLN A 2 0.62 -10.57 29.82
N LYS A 3 -0.32 -9.68 29.45
CA LYS A 3 -0.16 -8.82 28.28
C LYS A 3 0.96 -7.83 28.63
N GLU A 4 2.17 -8.06 28.14
CA GLU A 4 3.20 -7.03 28.18
C GLU A 4 2.63 -5.78 27.49
N LYS A 5 2.60 -4.68 28.24
CA LYS A 5 2.19 -3.38 27.70
C LYS A 5 3.23 -2.97 26.65
N ALA A 6 2.79 -2.72 25.43
CA ALA A 6 3.67 -2.23 24.38
C ALA A 6 4.44 -0.97 24.87
N PRO A 7 5.75 -0.89 24.65
CA PRO A 7 6.54 0.26 25.09
C PRO A 7 6.02 1.55 24.44
N ILE A 8 5.97 2.63 25.20
CA ILE A 8 5.39 3.91 24.78
C ILE A 8 6.05 4.43 23.49
N GLY A 9 7.35 4.14 23.29
CA GLY A 9 8.09 4.48 22.07
C GLY A 9 7.50 3.84 20.81
N LEU A 10 6.84 2.68 20.91
CA LEU A 10 6.17 2.05 19.76
C LEU A 10 4.98 2.89 19.27
N TYR A 11 4.23 3.51 20.21
CA TYR A 11 3.11 4.38 19.82
C TYR A 11 3.60 5.65 19.13
N PHE A 12 4.69 6.27 19.61
CA PHE A 12 5.31 7.42 18.93
C PHE A 12 5.82 7.05 17.53
N LEU A 13 6.44 5.87 17.40
CA LEU A 13 6.89 5.38 16.09
C LEU A 13 5.70 5.18 15.13
N LEU A 14 4.61 4.57 15.59
CA LEU A 14 3.40 4.37 14.79
C LEU A 14 2.80 5.71 14.34
N ILE A 15 2.71 6.71 15.22
CA ILE A 15 2.22 8.04 14.89
C ILE A 15 3.13 8.68 13.82
N ALA A 16 4.45 8.61 13.99
CA ALA A 16 5.42 9.16 13.03
C ALA A 16 5.30 8.48 11.65
N VAL A 17 5.14 7.16 11.62
CA VAL A 17 4.92 6.41 10.36
C VAL A 17 3.62 6.83 9.69
N MET A 18 2.51 6.96 10.44
CA MET A 18 1.22 7.40 9.89
C MET A 18 1.27 8.83 9.37
N ALA A 19 1.92 9.74 10.10
CA ALA A 19 2.13 11.12 9.65
C ALA A 19 2.97 11.18 8.36
N SER A 20 4.06 10.42 8.30
CA SER A 20 4.90 10.32 7.10
C SER A 20 4.12 9.76 5.91
N TRP A 21 3.25 8.78 6.15
CA TRP A 21 2.42 8.18 5.10
C TRP A 21 1.37 9.16 4.58
N GLY A 22 0.68 9.90 5.47
CA GLY A 22 -0.26 10.96 5.09
C GLY A 22 0.42 12.07 4.30
N PHE A 23 1.61 12.51 4.73
CA PHE A 23 2.43 13.48 4.00
C PHE A 23 2.81 12.95 2.60
N ASN A 24 3.20 11.68 2.49
CA ASN A 24 3.51 11.04 1.21
C ASN A 24 2.33 11.07 0.23
N VAL A 25 1.10 10.78 0.70
CA VAL A 25 -0.12 10.85 -0.13
C VAL A 25 -0.34 12.28 -0.63
N THR A 26 -0.22 13.28 0.26
CA THR A 26 -0.38 14.68 -0.08
C THR A 26 0.66 15.14 -1.11
N MET A 27 1.93 14.81 -0.88
CA MET A 27 3.01 15.12 -1.82
C MET A 27 2.82 14.43 -3.17
N THR A 28 2.38 13.17 -3.17
CA THR A 28 2.08 12.46 -4.41
C THR A 28 0.98 13.16 -5.20
N LYS A 29 -0.09 13.61 -4.53
CA LYS A 29 -1.17 14.36 -5.19
C LYS A 29 -0.66 15.64 -5.85
N VAL A 30 0.24 16.37 -5.21
CA VAL A 30 0.87 17.57 -5.79
C VAL A 30 1.73 17.17 -7.00
N LEU A 31 2.58 16.17 -6.87
CA LEU A 31 3.51 15.77 -7.92
C LEU A 31 2.81 15.27 -9.19
N VAL A 32 1.70 14.52 -9.08
CA VAL A 32 0.97 14.01 -10.24
C VAL A 32 0.25 15.09 -11.03
N SER A 33 0.12 16.32 -10.49
CA SER A 33 -0.42 17.47 -11.24
C SER A 33 0.63 18.17 -12.12
N TYR A 34 1.93 17.95 -11.85
CA TYR A 34 3.02 18.61 -12.56
C TYR A 34 3.85 17.68 -13.45
N PHE A 35 3.87 16.37 -13.16
CA PHE A 35 4.74 15.40 -13.82
C PHE A 35 3.94 14.23 -14.41
N PRO A 36 4.50 13.54 -15.44
CA PRO A 36 3.95 12.29 -15.94
C PRO A 36 3.84 11.29 -14.78
N THR A 37 2.63 10.78 -14.59
CA THR A 37 2.22 10.12 -13.34
C THR A 37 2.99 8.83 -13.07
N VAL A 38 3.12 7.98 -14.11
CA VAL A 38 3.77 6.66 -13.97
C VAL A 38 5.29 6.81 -13.90
N THR A 39 5.85 7.69 -14.74
CA THR A 39 7.30 7.98 -14.75
C THR A 39 7.77 8.52 -13.41
N MET A 40 7.10 9.55 -12.88
CA MET A 40 7.42 10.13 -11.58
C MET A 40 7.33 9.08 -10.47
N THR A 41 6.27 8.28 -10.48
CA THR A 41 6.08 7.21 -9.49
C THR A 41 7.18 6.17 -9.57
N SER A 42 7.61 5.79 -10.79
CA SER A 42 8.72 4.85 -11.01
C SER A 42 10.03 5.35 -10.39
N PHE A 43 10.40 6.62 -10.65
CA PHE A 43 11.61 7.23 -10.08
C PHE A 43 11.57 7.26 -8.56
N ARG A 44 10.44 7.65 -7.97
CA ARG A 44 10.27 7.71 -6.53
C ARG A 44 10.47 6.34 -5.87
N ILE A 45 9.86 5.30 -6.44
CA ILE A 45 9.96 3.94 -5.91
C ILE A 45 11.36 3.38 -6.14
N PHE A 46 11.98 3.66 -7.29
CA PHE A 46 13.35 3.25 -7.59
C PHE A 46 14.36 3.86 -6.61
N THR A 47 14.22 5.14 -6.30
CA THR A 47 15.07 5.81 -5.30
C THR A 47 14.92 5.15 -3.92
N ALA A 48 13.68 4.82 -3.52
CA ALA A 48 13.43 4.09 -2.29
C ALA A 48 14.06 2.68 -2.32
N ALA A 49 13.97 1.97 -3.44
CA ALA A 49 14.59 0.66 -3.62
C ALA A 49 16.11 0.71 -3.44
N ILE A 50 16.78 1.68 -4.10
CA ILE A 50 18.22 1.89 -3.97
C ILE A 50 18.61 2.16 -2.51
N THR A 51 17.86 3.03 -1.82
CA THR A 51 18.12 3.34 -0.41
C THR A 51 18.06 2.09 0.46
N VAL A 52 17.01 1.27 0.30
CA VAL A 52 16.86 0.02 1.07
C VAL A 52 17.97 -0.97 0.73
N ILE A 53 18.34 -1.12 -0.54
CA ILE A 53 19.41 -2.03 -0.98
C ILE A 53 20.76 -1.59 -0.41
N ILE A 54 21.06 -0.29 -0.39
CA ILE A 54 22.31 0.25 0.22
C ILE A 54 22.35 -0.08 1.72
N ILE A 55 21.23 0.13 2.44
CA ILE A 55 21.15 -0.20 3.86
C ILE A 55 21.38 -1.71 4.08
N LEU A 56 20.77 -2.56 3.27
CA LEU A 56 20.96 -4.01 3.34
C LEU A 56 22.41 -4.44 3.04
N PHE A 57 23.05 -3.77 2.09
CA PHE A 57 24.45 -4.00 1.77
C PHE A 57 25.38 -3.63 2.94
N ILE A 58 25.20 -2.43 3.51
CA ILE A 58 25.99 -1.95 4.65
C ILE A 58 25.78 -2.84 5.88
N THR A 59 24.53 -3.28 6.11
CA THR A 59 24.18 -4.15 7.25
C THR A 59 24.51 -5.63 7.00
N LYS A 60 25.10 -5.97 5.85
CA LYS A 60 25.44 -7.35 5.43
C LYS A 60 24.24 -8.32 5.43
N LYS A 61 23.04 -7.80 5.24
CA LYS A 61 21.80 -8.59 5.17
C LYS A 61 21.37 -8.92 3.73
N LEU A 62 22.11 -8.41 2.74
CA LEU A 62 21.80 -8.67 1.33
C LEU A 62 22.14 -10.12 0.99
N ARG A 63 21.14 -10.89 0.54
CA ARG A 63 21.30 -12.23 -0.02
C ARG A 63 20.40 -12.41 -1.24
N LEU A 64 20.78 -13.28 -2.14
CA LEU A 64 19.89 -13.63 -3.27
C LEU A 64 18.69 -14.46 -2.78
N PRO A 65 17.50 -14.19 -3.32
CA PRO A 65 16.31 -14.98 -3.02
C PRO A 65 16.40 -16.36 -3.68
N THR A 66 15.83 -17.37 -3.03
CA THR A 66 15.63 -18.67 -3.64
C THR A 66 14.59 -18.57 -4.78
N LYS A 67 14.52 -19.57 -5.67
CA LYS A 67 13.55 -19.58 -6.79
C LYS A 67 12.09 -19.39 -6.30
N ARG A 68 11.73 -20.03 -5.19
CA ARG A 68 10.39 -19.91 -4.58
C ARG A 68 10.14 -18.50 -4.02
N GLU A 69 11.12 -17.95 -3.28
CA GLU A 69 11.03 -16.59 -2.75
C GLU A 69 10.93 -15.57 -3.89
N PHE A 70 11.73 -15.74 -4.95
CA PHE A 70 11.70 -14.85 -6.11
C PHE A 70 10.31 -14.83 -6.79
N GLY A 71 9.69 -15.99 -7.00
CA GLY A 71 8.34 -16.06 -7.58
C GLY A 71 7.29 -15.34 -6.72
N LEU A 72 7.35 -15.50 -5.39
CA LEU A 72 6.44 -14.81 -4.48
C LEU A 72 6.73 -13.30 -4.39
N ILE A 73 8.01 -12.89 -4.39
CA ILE A 73 8.42 -11.47 -4.43
C ILE A 73 7.92 -10.83 -5.74
N PHE A 74 8.12 -11.50 -6.87
CA PHE A 74 7.67 -11.01 -8.17
C PHE A 74 6.15 -10.78 -8.17
N LEU A 75 5.37 -11.77 -7.71
CA LEU A 75 3.93 -11.66 -7.60
C LEU A 75 3.50 -10.55 -6.63
N ALA A 76 4.15 -10.48 -5.46
CA ALA A 76 3.91 -9.40 -4.50
C ALA A 76 4.24 -8.03 -5.07
N SER A 77 5.32 -7.90 -5.87
CA SER A 77 5.70 -6.65 -6.55
C SER A 77 4.63 -6.18 -7.54
N ILE A 78 4.02 -7.10 -8.28
CA ILE A 78 2.92 -6.76 -9.19
C ILE A 78 1.77 -6.11 -8.41
N PHE A 79 1.30 -6.74 -7.33
CA PHE A 79 0.14 -6.24 -6.59
C PHE A 79 0.48 -5.06 -5.67
N ASN A 80 1.62 -5.10 -4.97
CA ASN A 80 1.99 -4.07 -3.99
C ASN A 80 2.59 -2.82 -4.62
N ILE A 81 3.34 -2.98 -5.71
CA ILE A 81 4.07 -1.86 -6.32
C ILE A 81 3.41 -1.45 -7.63
N VAL A 82 3.28 -2.35 -8.60
CA VAL A 82 2.84 -1.95 -9.93
C VAL A 82 1.37 -1.53 -9.91
N ILE A 83 0.46 -2.43 -9.57
CA ILE A 83 -0.98 -2.15 -9.58
C ILE A 83 -1.31 -1.08 -8.55
N HIS A 84 -0.85 -1.26 -7.29
CA HIS A 84 -1.12 -0.30 -6.22
C HIS A 84 -0.70 1.11 -6.60
N HIS A 85 0.56 1.33 -6.95
CA HIS A 85 1.05 2.69 -7.20
C HIS A 85 0.57 3.28 -8.52
N PHE A 86 0.32 2.48 -9.54
CA PHE A 86 -0.28 2.93 -10.77
C PHE A 86 -1.68 3.51 -10.53
N PHE A 87 -2.57 2.72 -9.94
CA PHE A 87 -3.93 3.15 -9.64
C PHE A 87 -3.99 4.22 -8.54
N LEU A 88 -3.10 4.17 -7.54
CA LEU A 88 -3.00 5.23 -6.53
C LEU A 88 -2.66 6.58 -7.17
N SER A 89 -1.65 6.61 -8.03
CA SER A 89 -1.20 7.86 -8.64
C SER A 89 -2.25 8.43 -9.62
N ASN A 90 -2.87 7.59 -10.43
CA ASN A 90 -3.97 7.99 -11.31
C ASN A 90 -5.20 8.44 -10.51
N GLY A 91 -5.58 7.70 -9.51
CA GLY A 91 -6.69 8.05 -8.64
C GLY A 91 -6.48 9.38 -7.94
N LEU A 92 -5.28 9.62 -7.39
CA LEU A 92 -4.94 10.91 -6.77
C LEU A 92 -5.00 12.09 -7.75
N LYS A 93 -4.81 11.88 -9.04
CA LYS A 93 -5.00 12.90 -10.06
C LYS A 93 -6.48 13.28 -10.22
N LEU A 94 -7.38 12.30 -10.09
CA LEU A 94 -8.80 12.41 -10.43
C LEU A 94 -9.73 12.60 -9.21
N THR A 95 -9.25 12.36 -7.98
CA THR A 95 -10.05 12.52 -6.74
C THR A 95 -9.44 13.55 -5.78
N THR A 96 -10.18 13.86 -4.71
CA THR A 96 -9.67 14.74 -3.64
C THR A 96 -8.73 13.98 -2.69
N GLY A 97 -7.81 14.70 -2.04
CA GLY A 97 -6.94 14.10 -1.02
C GLY A 97 -7.73 13.54 0.17
N THR A 98 -8.87 14.17 0.51
CA THR A 98 -9.77 13.71 1.57
C THR A 98 -10.41 12.35 1.21
N ASN A 99 -11.00 12.22 0.03
CA ASN A 99 -11.60 10.97 -0.42
C ASN A 99 -10.55 9.86 -0.50
N ALA A 100 -9.38 10.15 -1.11
CA ALA A 100 -8.27 9.20 -1.16
C ALA A 100 -7.85 8.73 0.24
N GLY A 101 -7.68 9.66 1.19
CA GLY A 101 -7.33 9.35 2.57
C GLY A 101 -8.35 8.47 3.28
N LEU A 102 -9.65 8.72 3.07
CA LEU A 102 -10.73 7.92 3.66
C LEU A 102 -10.77 6.50 3.09
N ILE A 103 -10.68 6.37 1.76
CA ILE A 103 -10.65 5.07 1.09
C ILE A 103 -9.43 4.27 1.55
N LEU A 104 -8.23 4.87 1.53
CA LEU A 104 -7.00 4.23 2.01
C LEU A 104 -7.05 3.89 3.51
N GLY A 105 -7.71 4.74 4.32
CA GLY A 105 -7.94 4.50 5.75
C GLY A 105 -8.83 3.28 6.02
N SER A 106 -9.64 2.83 5.04
CA SER A 106 -10.42 1.60 5.13
C SER A 106 -9.62 0.32 4.83
N ALA A 107 -8.34 0.43 4.45
CA ALA A 107 -7.48 -0.72 4.12
C ALA A 107 -7.48 -1.84 5.18
N PRO A 108 -7.49 -1.58 6.51
CA PRO A 108 -7.55 -2.66 7.50
C PRO A 108 -8.77 -3.56 7.36
N ILE A 109 -9.89 -3.01 6.88
CA ILE A 109 -11.14 -3.75 6.66
C ILE A 109 -10.94 -4.74 5.50
N VAL A 110 -10.41 -4.27 4.37
CA VAL A 110 -10.18 -5.10 3.18
C VAL A 110 -9.10 -6.16 3.45
N VAL A 111 -8.04 -5.81 4.18
CA VAL A 111 -7.02 -6.76 4.65
C VAL A 111 -7.66 -7.85 5.50
N ALA A 112 -8.57 -7.50 6.41
CA ALA A 112 -9.23 -8.48 7.27
C ALA A 112 -10.16 -9.41 6.46
N ILE A 113 -10.92 -8.87 5.50
CA ILE A 113 -11.77 -9.66 4.59
C ILE A 113 -10.90 -10.66 3.82
N PHE A 114 -9.79 -10.21 3.23
CA PHE A 114 -8.87 -11.10 2.50
C PHE A 114 -8.21 -12.14 3.41
N SER A 115 -7.87 -11.78 4.65
CA SER A 115 -7.34 -12.73 5.64
C SER A 115 -8.35 -13.84 5.96
N VAL A 116 -9.63 -13.51 6.10
CA VAL A 116 -10.69 -14.53 6.29
C VAL A 116 -10.83 -15.41 5.05
N VAL A 117 -10.94 -14.80 3.88
CA VAL A 117 -11.21 -15.53 2.63
C VAL A 117 -10.03 -16.41 2.22
N PHE A 118 -8.81 -15.88 2.23
CA PHE A 118 -7.64 -16.56 1.69
C PHE A 118 -6.80 -17.30 2.74
N LEU A 119 -6.79 -16.83 3.99
CA LEU A 119 -6.04 -17.46 5.08
C LEU A 119 -6.94 -18.22 6.06
N ARG A 120 -8.26 -18.16 5.87
CA ARG A 120 -9.26 -18.81 6.74
C ARG A 120 -9.12 -18.38 8.20
N GLU A 121 -8.70 -17.15 8.45
CA GLU A 121 -8.61 -16.59 9.79
C GLU A 121 -10.01 -16.32 10.35
N ARG A 122 -10.20 -16.53 11.66
CA ARG A 122 -11.46 -16.24 12.33
C ARG A 122 -11.44 -14.79 12.83
N ILE A 123 -12.47 -14.03 12.48
CA ILE A 123 -12.66 -12.67 13.01
C ILE A 123 -13.56 -12.78 14.25
N GLY A 124 -13.07 -12.28 15.39
CA GLY A 124 -13.90 -12.16 16.59
C GLY A 124 -14.97 -11.08 16.43
N ALA A 125 -16.12 -11.23 17.11
CA ALA A 125 -17.28 -10.34 17.02
C ALA A 125 -16.92 -8.86 17.24
N TRP A 126 -16.05 -8.53 18.19
CA TRP A 126 -15.59 -7.16 18.44
C TRP A 126 -14.84 -6.53 17.27
N ARG A 127 -14.03 -7.34 16.55
CA ARG A 127 -13.34 -6.86 15.33
C ARG A 127 -14.35 -6.65 14.20
N ALA A 128 -15.33 -7.53 14.05
CA ALA A 128 -16.38 -7.40 13.04
C ALA A 128 -17.22 -6.14 13.28
N LEU A 129 -17.60 -5.84 14.51
CA LEU A 129 -18.29 -4.59 14.87
C LEU A 129 -17.46 -3.35 14.55
N GLY A 130 -16.15 -3.38 14.85
CA GLY A 130 -15.23 -2.28 14.49
C GLY A 130 -15.15 -2.05 12.98
N PHE A 131 -15.14 -3.11 12.19
CA PHE A 131 -15.15 -3.00 10.71
C PHE A 131 -16.47 -2.43 10.19
N LEU A 132 -17.60 -2.88 10.71
CA LEU A 132 -18.92 -2.33 10.33
C LEU A 132 -19.01 -0.84 10.67
N ALA A 133 -18.57 -0.44 11.86
CA ALA A 133 -18.53 0.96 12.26
C ALA A 133 -17.58 1.79 11.36
N GLY A 134 -16.44 1.22 10.98
CA GLY A 134 -15.50 1.86 10.05
C GLY A 134 -16.09 2.05 8.65
N ILE A 135 -16.73 1.02 8.08
CA ILE A 135 -17.44 1.11 6.79
C ILE A 135 -18.52 2.19 6.85
N PHE A 136 -19.33 2.17 7.91
CA PHE A 136 -20.39 3.15 8.10
C PHE A 136 -19.83 4.58 8.18
N GLY A 137 -18.76 4.79 8.96
CA GLY A 137 -18.10 6.11 9.08
C GLY A 137 -17.56 6.62 7.74
N VAL A 138 -16.85 5.78 6.99
CA VAL A 138 -16.34 6.15 5.65
C VAL A 138 -17.49 6.46 4.70
N SER A 139 -18.53 5.63 4.70
CA SER A 139 -19.72 5.85 3.86
C SER A 139 -20.40 7.18 4.17
N LEU A 140 -20.58 7.52 5.45
CA LEU A 140 -21.15 8.80 5.86
C LEU A 140 -20.37 9.99 5.32
N VAL A 141 -19.04 9.96 5.41
CA VAL A 141 -18.20 11.07 4.94
C VAL A 141 -18.24 11.18 3.41
N VAL A 142 -18.14 10.05 2.70
CA VAL A 142 -18.23 10.04 1.22
C VAL A 142 -19.58 10.57 0.75
N LEU A 143 -20.68 10.20 1.44
CA LEU A 143 -22.03 10.64 1.10
C LEU A 143 -22.31 12.09 1.54
N SER A 144 -21.70 12.56 2.64
CA SER A 144 -21.96 13.91 3.19
C SER A 144 -21.33 15.04 2.37
N ASN A 145 -20.35 14.75 1.50
CA ASN A 145 -19.73 15.74 0.62
C ASN A 145 -20.65 16.29 -0.50
N GLY A 146 -21.96 16.11 -0.35
CA GLY A 146 -22.99 16.82 -1.14
C GLY A 146 -23.22 16.33 -2.57
N THR A 147 -22.50 15.32 -3.00
CA THR A 147 -22.55 14.84 -4.38
C THR A 147 -23.41 13.58 -4.58
N GLY A 148 -23.96 13.02 -3.51
CA GLY A 148 -24.78 11.79 -3.57
C GLY A 148 -24.04 10.59 -4.19
N ILE A 149 -24.78 9.57 -4.63
CA ILE A 149 -24.22 8.41 -5.35
C ILE A 149 -23.62 8.81 -6.71
N SER A 150 -24.04 9.94 -7.29
CA SER A 150 -23.45 10.53 -8.50
C SER A 150 -22.07 11.16 -8.28
N GLY A 151 -21.57 11.20 -7.05
CA GLY A 151 -20.29 11.81 -6.67
C GLY A 151 -19.12 10.86 -6.52
N ILE A 152 -19.28 9.56 -6.79
CA ILE A 152 -18.11 8.65 -6.86
C ILE A 152 -17.37 8.95 -8.16
N SER A 153 -16.15 9.48 -8.02
CA SER A 153 -15.28 9.76 -9.17
C SER A 153 -14.59 8.48 -9.65
N LEU A 154 -14.15 8.48 -10.90
CA LEU A 154 -13.26 7.41 -11.40
C LEU A 154 -11.98 7.32 -10.56
N GLY A 155 -11.50 8.45 -10.03
CA GLY A 155 -10.37 8.48 -9.11
C GLY A 155 -10.62 7.73 -7.81
N ASP A 156 -11.83 7.75 -7.26
CA ASP A 156 -12.17 7.00 -6.05
C ASP A 156 -12.14 5.49 -6.31
N ILE A 157 -12.57 5.06 -7.50
CA ILE A 157 -12.48 3.66 -7.94
C ILE A 157 -11.02 3.25 -8.09
N ASP A 158 -10.18 4.08 -8.69
CA ASP A 158 -8.74 3.82 -8.82
C ASP A 158 -8.08 3.67 -7.46
N ILE A 159 -8.38 4.57 -6.49
CA ILE A 159 -7.86 4.47 -5.12
C ILE A 159 -8.33 3.17 -4.45
N PHE A 160 -9.57 2.77 -4.66
CA PHE A 160 -10.07 1.50 -4.11
C PHE A 160 -9.35 0.29 -4.71
N ILE A 161 -9.13 0.26 -6.03
CA ILE A 161 -8.35 -0.79 -6.71
C ILE A 161 -6.91 -0.82 -6.16
N ALA A 162 -6.28 0.34 -6.01
CA ALA A 162 -4.95 0.45 -5.42
C ALA A 162 -4.90 -0.16 -4.02
N MET A 163 -5.85 0.21 -3.15
CA MET A 163 -5.95 -0.29 -1.79
C MET A 163 -6.21 -1.81 -1.76
N ALA A 164 -7.15 -2.30 -2.55
CA ALA A 164 -7.48 -3.73 -2.61
C ALA A 164 -6.29 -4.56 -3.12
N SER A 165 -5.58 -4.06 -4.13
CA SER A 165 -4.36 -4.69 -4.65
C SER A 165 -3.26 -4.78 -3.58
N GLN A 166 -3.02 -3.70 -2.84
CA GLN A 166 -2.08 -3.71 -1.73
C GLN A 166 -2.50 -4.68 -0.63
N ALA A 167 -3.77 -4.67 -0.23
CA ALA A 167 -4.31 -5.58 0.77
C ALA A 167 -4.13 -7.06 0.36
N PHE A 168 -4.36 -7.37 -0.92
CA PHE A 168 -4.11 -8.70 -1.46
C PHE A 168 -2.63 -9.09 -1.40
N SER A 169 -1.72 -8.16 -1.70
CA SER A 169 -0.29 -8.42 -1.62
C SER A 169 0.16 -8.83 -0.22
N PHE A 170 -0.49 -8.33 0.85
CA PHE A 170 -0.16 -8.71 2.22
C PHE A 170 -0.40 -10.19 2.50
N ILE A 171 -1.33 -10.83 1.77
CA ILE A 171 -1.53 -12.29 1.85
C ILE A 171 -0.30 -13.03 1.29
N ILE A 172 0.28 -12.51 0.22
CA ILE A 172 1.50 -13.09 -0.40
C ILE A 172 2.71 -12.84 0.51
N ILE A 173 2.85 -11.61 1.00
CA ILE A 173 3.91 -11.18 1.92
C ILE A 173 3.91 -12.03 3.19
N LYS A 174 2.74 -12.35 3.73
CA LYS A 174 2.62 -13.23 4.91
C LYS A 174 3.21 -14.62 4.70
N LYS A 175 3.14 -15.16 3.46
CA LYS A 175 3.77 -16.45 3.12
C LYS A 175 5.30 -16.36 3.03
N LEU A 176 5.85 -15.16 2.82
CA LEU A 176 7.30 -14.90 2.76
C LEU A 176 7.89 -14.59 4.13
N ALA A 177 7.10 -14.00 5.04
CA ALA A 177 7.57 -13.49 6.32
C ALA A 177 8.23 -14.53 7.24
N GLY A 178 8.00 -15.84 6.98
CA GLY A 178 8.66 -16.93 7.70
C GLY A 178 10.02 -17.37 7.11
N SER A 179 10.35 -16.94 5.89
CA SER A 179 11.56 -17.41 5.17
C SER A 179 12.56 -16.30 4.86
N MET A 180 12.17 -15.04 4.95
CA MET A 180 12.97 -13.91 4.51
C MET A 180 12.85 -12.71 5.46
N ASP A 181 13.97 -11.98 5.66
CA ASP A 181 13.96 -10.69 6.36
C ASP A 181 13.05 -9.68 5.65
N THR A 182 12.26 -8.92 6.42
CA THR A 182 11.28 -7.97 5.88
C THR A 182 11.94 -6.87 5.05
N GLY A 183 13.09 -6.37 5.48
CA GLY A 183 13.83 -5.34 4.73
C GLY A 183 14.32 -5.86 3.38
N LEU A 184 14.82 -7.11 3.35
CA LEU A 184 15.28 -7.76 2.13
C LEU A 184 14.13 -7.97 1.14
N MET A 185 12.99 -8.46 1.63
CA MET A 185 11.78 -8.63 0.84
C MET A 185 11.31 -7.29 0.25
N THR A 186 11.24 -6.25 1.09
CA THR A 186 10.82 -4.90 0.67
C THR A 186 11.76 -4.34 -0.39
N GLY A 187 13.09 -4.46 -0.20
CA GLY A 187 14.09 -3.99 -1.17
C GLY A 187 13.91 -4.62 -2.55
N TYR A 188 13.74 -5.94 -2.61
CA TYR A 188 13.50 -6.64 -3.88
C TYR A 188 12.14 -6.29 -4.50
N MET A 189 11.08 -6.16 -3.69
CA MET A 189 9.76 -5.77 -4.19
C MET A 189 9.79 -4.37 -4.80
N LEU A 190 10.40 -3.41 -4.13
CA LEU A 190 10.54 -2.04 -4.63
C LEU A 190 11.36 -2.01 -5.92
N PHE A 191 12.49 -2.74 -5.96
CA PHE A 191 13.35 -2.78 -7.14
C PHE A 191 12.64 -3.38 -8.35
N LEU A 192 12.09 -4.58 -8.23
CA LEU A 192 11.36 -5.25 -9.32
C LEU A 192 10.15 -4.44 -9.77
N GLY A 193 9.38 -3.92 -8.80
CA GLY A 193 8.19 -3.12 -9.09
C GLY A 193 8.51 -1.81 -9.79
N SER A 194 9.58 -1.12 -9.40
CA SER A 194 10.02 0.12 -10.08
C SER A 194 10.47 -0.13 -11.51
N VAL A 195 11.22 -1.22 -11.77
CA VAL A 195 11.63 -1.61 -13.12
C VAL A 195 10.40 -1.90 -14.00
N MET A 196 9.41 -2.64 -13.47
CA MET A 196 8.16 -2.89 -14.19
C MET A 196 7.37 -1.59 -14.47
N LEU A 197 7.32 -0.66 -13.49
CA LEU A 197 6.68 0.64 -13.69
C LEU A 197 7.41 1.49 -14.73
N PHE A 198 8.74 1.47 -14.77
CA PHE A 198 9.51 2.12 -15.84
C PHE A 198 9.18 1.53 -17.21
N GLY A 199 9.07 0.20 -17.30
CA GLY A 199 8.59 -0.45 -18.53
C GLY A 199 7.22 0.04 -18.93
N LEU A 200 6.27 0.11 -17.99
CA LEU A 200 4.91 0.57 -18.22
C LEU A 200 4.87 2.05 -18.65
N SER A 201 5.68 2.91 -18.03
CA SER A 201 5.72 4.35 -18.35
C SER A 201 6.13 4.61 -19.81
N ARG A 202 7.04 3.79 -20.35
CA ARG A 202 7.48 3.92 -21.76
C ARG A 202 6.38 3.61 -22.79
N PHE A 203 5.35 2.86 -22.38
CA PHE A 203 4.21 2.56 -23.26
C PHE A 203 3.04 3.54 -23.07
N MET A 204 2.91 4.14 -21.88
CA MET A 204 1.75 4.96 -21.53
C MET A 204 2.04 6.46 -21.53
N GLU A 205 3.29 6.84 -21.33
CA GLU A 205 3.72 8.24 -21.25
C GLU A 205 4.87 8.46 -22.24
N PRO A 206 4.65 9.26 -23.29
CA PRO A 206 5.65 9.55 -24.33
C PRO A 206 6.84 10.37 -23.80
#